data_7f061c7117b0d9d21e542e4ded782448
#
_entry.id   7f061c7117b0d9d21e542e4ded782448
#
_cell.length_a   1.000
_cell.length_b   1.000
_cell.length_c   1.000
_cell.angle_alpha   90.00
_cell.angle_beta   90.00
_cell.angle_gamma   90.00
#
_symmetry.space_group_name_H-M   'P 1'
#
loop_
_entity.id
_entity.type
_entity.pdbx_description
1 polymer ?
#
loop_
_entity_poly.entity_id
_entity_poly.type
_entity_poly.pdbx_seq_one_letter_code
_entity_poly.pdbx_strand_id
1 'polypeptide(L)'
;MGYTISDNRLQADDYIRLFASAGWGEPPRDMTEKALENSYATFSVEADGRVVAMARLLGDGAMAFFLKDFVVEPQMQGRGIGKALLAHIEEYIRLQLVNGWAGYLQLVSAKGKEGFYQKMGFAAHPHEHSGPGMSKWIRKE
;
A
#
# COMPACT_ATOMS: atom_id res chain seq x y z
N MET A 1 -1.68 9.87 -20.80
CA MET A 1 -0.42 9.26 -20.40
C MET A 1 -0.65 7.81 -19.97
N GLY A 2 0.13 6.91 -20.52
CA GLY A 2 0.01 5.50 -20.20
C GLY A 2 0.81 5.10 -18.97
N TYR A 3 0.29 4.16 -18.22
CA TYR A 3 1.00 3.52 -17.14
C TYR A 3 0.58 2.05 -17.05
N THR A 4 1.42 1.25 -16.41
CA THR A 4 1.19 -0.18 -16.24
C THR A 4 1.27 -0.53 -14.74
N ILE A 5 0.30 -1.30 -14.24
CA ILE A 5 0.31 -1.80 -12.87
C ILE A 5 0.81 -3.23 -12.91
N SER A 6 1.79 -3.55 -12.06
CA SER A 6 2.38 -4.89 -11.99
C SER A 6 2.30 -5.43 -10.58
N ASP A 7 2.11 -6.76 -10.47
CA ASP A 7 2.02 -7.46 -9.21
C ASP A 7 3.34 -8.18 -8.93
N ASN A 8 3.85 -8.05 -7.70
CA ASN A 8 4.98 -8.82 -7.19
C ASN A 8 6.29 -8.60 -7.97
N ARG A 9 6.50 -7.37 -8.45
CA ARG A 9 7.71 -6.97 -9.18
C ARG A 9 8.45 -5.80 -8.55
N LEU A 10 7.98 -5.31 -7.41
CA LEU A 10 8.58 -4.14 -6.76
C LEU A 10 9.96 -4.49 -6.23
N GLN A 11 10.97 -3.72 -6.67
CA GLN A 11 12.36 -3.91 -6.27
C GLN A 11 12.75 -2.96 -5.14
N ALA A 12 13.75 -3.36 -4.37
CA ALA A 12 14.19 -2.57 -3.22
C ALA A 12 14.62 -1.14 -3.59
N ASP A 13 15.29 -0.97 -4.72
CA ASP A 13 15.73 0.37 -5.14
C ASP A 13 14.54 1.31 -5.36
N ASP A 14 13.52 0.84 -6.04
CA ASP A 14 12.32 1.65 -6.29
C ASP A 14 11.55 1.92 -5.00
N TYR A 15 11.44 0.89 -4.14
CA TYR A 15 10.79 1.04 -2.84
C TYR A 15 11.48 2.13 -2.01
N ILE A 16 12.80 2.05 -1.88
CA ILE A 16 13.58 3.00 -1.06
C ILE A 16 13.41 4.43 -1.61
N ARG A 17 13.49 4.58 -2.91
CA ARG A 17 13.33 5.89 -3.56
C ARG A 17 11.94 6.48 -3.34
N LEU A 18 10.90 5.68 -3.51
CA LEU A 18 9.52 6.15 -3.32
C LEU A 18 9.22 6.42 -1.85
N PHE A 19 9.73 5.59 -0.96
CA PHE A 19 9.59 5.78 0.49
C PHE A 19 10.19 7.13 0.91
N ALA A 20 11.38 7.43 0.40
CA ALA A 20 12.04 8.73 0.65
C ALA A 20 11.23 9.89 0.04
N SER A 21 10.62 9.69 -1.13
CA SER A 21 9.83 10.74 -1.78
C SER A 21 8.60 11.13 -0.96
N ALA A 22 8.12 10.23 -0.12
CA ALA A 22 6.99 10.50 0.79
C ALA A 22 7.43 11.21 2.08
N GLY A 23 8.72 11.44 2.25
CA GLY A 23 9.26 12.08 3.45
C GLY A 23 9.44 11.12 4.62
N TRP A 24 9.44 9.82 4.39
CA TRP A 24 9.52 8.81 5.45
C TRP A 24 10.95 8.33 5.74
N GLY A 25 11.95 8.88 5.05
CA GLY A 25 13.35 8.50 5.23
C GLY A 25 13.77 7.37 4.31
N GLU A 26 14.88 6.73 4.65
CA GLU A 26 15.42 5.63 3.87
C GLU A 26 15.65 4.42 4.76
N PRO A 27 14.84 3.36 4.61
CA PRO A 27 15.05 2.15 5.40
C PRO A 27 16.32 1.41 4.96
N PRO A 28 16.94 0.61 5.84
CA PRO A 28 18.08 -0.21 5.44
C PRO A 28 17.71 -1.14 4.29
N ARG A 29 18.65 -1.35 3.37
CA ARG A 29 18.38 -2.15 2.16
C ARG A 29 18.04 -3.60 2.48
N ASP A 30 18.81 -4.22 3.38
CA ASP A 30 18.57 -5.63 3.76
C ASP A 30 17.21 -5.81 4.43
N MET A 31 16.82 -4.85 5.25
CA MET A 31 15.49 -4.85 5.88
C MET A 31 14.39 -4.71 4.82
N THR A 32 14.60 -3.83 3.85
CA THR A 32 13.66 -3.61 2.74
C THR A 32 13.50 -4.89 1.91
N GLU A 33 14.59 -5.52 1.54
CA GLU A 33 14.56 -6.76 0.75
C GLU A 33 13.79 -7.86 1.49
N LYS A 34 14.04 -8.02 2.80
CA LYS A 34 13.31 -8.99 3.60
C LYS A 34 11.81 -8.65 3.68
N ALA A 35 11.48 -7.39 3.86
CA ALA A 35 10.09 -6.95 3.94
C ALA A 35 9.33 -7.22 2.63
N LEU A 36 9.95 -6.91 1.49
CA LEU A 36 9.32 -7.16 0.18
C LEU A 36 9.12 -8.65 -0.06
N GLU A 37 10.13 -9.45 0.24
CA GLU A 37 10.06 -10.92 0.07
C GLU A 37 8.95 -11.54 0.90
N ASN A 38 8.70 -11.02 2.10
CA ASN A 38 7.71 -11.55 3.02
C ASN A 38 6.36 -10.85 2.97
N SER A 39 6.15 -9.93 2.06
CA SER A 39 4.84 -9.31 1.82
C SER A 39 3.91 -10.33 1.19
N TYR A 40 2.62 -10.27 1.53
CA TYR A 40 1.62 -11.10 0.87
C TYR A 40 1.60 -10.83 -0.63
N ALA A 41 1.65 -9.53 -0.99
CA ALA A 41 1.81 -9.09 -2.38
C ALA A 41 2.43 -7.70 -2.39
N THR A 42 3.09 -7.36 -3.50
CA THR A 42 3.57 -6.01 -3.75
C THR A 42 3.01 -5.53 -5.08
N PHE A 43 2.91 -4.21 -5.22
CA PHE A 43 2.37 -3.59 -6.42
C PHE A 43 3.26 -2.43 -6.82
N SER A 44 3.42 -2.26 -8.12
CA SER A 44 4.17 -1.15 -8.67
C SER A 44 3.44 -0.59 -9.89
N VAL A 45 3.57 0.71 -10.09
CA VAL A 45 3.06 1.39 -11.29
C VAL A 45 4.24 1.95 -12.03
N GLU A 46 4.36 1.61 -13.30
CA GLU A 46 5.42 2.10 -14.17
C GLU A 46 4.85 3.08 -15.19
N ALA A 47 5.51 4.21 -15.34
CA ALA A 47 5.19 5.21 -16.35
C ALA A 47 6.51 5.82 -16.82
N ASP A 48 6.63 6.03 -18.14
CA ASP A 48 7.83 6.64 -18.72
C ASP A 48 9.11 5.89 -18.37
N GLY A 49 9.04 4.57 -18.30
CA GLY A 49 10.20 3.71 -18.08
C GLY A 49 10.70 3.65 -16.64
N ARG A 50 9.92 4.16 -15.67
CA ARG A 50 10.31 4.08 -14.26
C ARG A 50 9.10 3.82 -13.37
N VAL A 51 9.36 3.28 -12.19
CA VAL A 51 8.30 3.03 -11.19
C VAL A 51 7.96 4.35 -10.50
N VAL A 52 6.69 4.73 -10.58
CA VAL A 52 6.18 6.02 -10.07
C VAL A 52 5.24 5.88 -8.88
N ALA A 53 4.81 4.65 -8.57
CA ALA A 53 3.93 4.39 -7.42
C ALA A 53 4.14 2.96 -6.95
N MET A 54 3.81 2.74 -5.69
CA MET A 54 3.97 1.41 -5.07
C MET A 54 2.98 1.19 -3.95
N ALA A 55 2.83 -0.07 -3.55
CA ALA A 55 2.17 -0.46 -2.32
C ALA A 55 2.61 -1.85 -1.92
N ARG A 56 2.55 -2.15 -0.61
CA ARG A 56 2.70 -3.51 -0.07
C ARG A 56 1.40 -3.95 0.58
N LEU A 57 1.07 -5.21 0.41
CA LEU A 57 -0.08 -5.81 1.06
C LEU A 57 0.41 -6.90 2.00
N LEU A 58 0.07 -6.80 3.28
CA LEU A 58 0.33 -7.82 4.28
C LEU A 58 -0.98 -8.53 4.58
N GLY A 59 -0.91 -9.80 5.00
CA GLY A 59 -2.13 -10.49 5.36
C GLY A 59 -2.01 -12.00 5.34
N ASP A 60 -3.13 -12.64 5.73
CA ASP A 60 -3.22 -14.10 5.79
C ASP A 60 -3.85 -14.73 4.54
N GLY A 61 -4.24 -13.90 3.59
CA GLY A 61 -4.86 -14.38 2.35
C GLY A 61 -6.34 -14.74 2.47
N ALA A 62 -6.93 -14.49 3.62
CA ALA A 62 -8.32 -14.89 3.87
C ALA A 62 -9.11 -13.84 4.65
N MET A 63 -8.75 -13.63 5.92
CA MET A 63 -9.54 -12.79 6.82
C MET A 63 -9.03 -11.36 6.92
N ALA A 64 -7.70 -11.18 6.91
CA ALA A 64 -7.07 -9.93 7.24
C ALA A 64 -6.06 -9.51 6.18
N PHE A 65 -6.16 -8.27 5.75
CA PHE A 65 -5.24 -7.64 4.82
C PHE A 65 -4.89 -6.26 5.35
N PHE A 66 -3.62 -5.88 5.27
CA PHE A 66 -3.17 -4.58 5.73
C PHE A 66 -2.34 -3.92 4.62
N LEU A 67 -2.82 -2.79 4.15
CA LEU A 67 -2.15 -2.03 3.09
C LEU A 67 -1.09 -1.12 3.70
N LYS A 68 0.13 -1.23 3.19
CA LYS A 68 1.29 -0.48 3.68
C LYS A 68 1.98 0.23 2.53
N ASP A 69 2.63 1.34 2.88
CA ASP A 69 3.57 2.01 1.98
C ASP A 69 2.97 2.34 0.63
N PHE A 70 1.73 2.85 0.67
CA PHE A 70 1.01 3.29 -0.52
C PHE A 70 1.51 4.69 -0.90
N VAL A 71 2.29 4.77 -1.96
CA VAL A 71 2.96 6.00 -2.38
C VAL A 71 2.80 6.22 -3.86
N VAL A 72 2.41 7.44 -4.24
CA VAL A 72 2.53 7.94 -5.60
C VAL A 72 3.54 9.07 -5.53
N GLU A 73 4.59 9.03 -6.37
CA GLU A 73 5.60 10.09 -6.31
C GLU A 73 4.97 11.46 -6.54
N PRO A 74 5.47 12.52 -5.87
CA PRO A 74 4.79 13.82 -5.84
C PRO A 74 4.44 14.38 -7.22
N GLN A 75 5.33 14.29 -8.18
CA GLN A 75 5.09 14.86 -9.51
C GLN A 75 4.07 14.08 -10.34
N MET A 76 3.68 12.89 -9.89
CA MET A 76 2.69 12.05 -10.58
C MET A 76 1.34 12.03 -9.88
N GLN A 77 1.19 12.74 -8.78
CA GLN A 77 -0.09 12.86 -8.07
C GLN A 77 -1.08 13.70 -8.87
N GLY A 78 -2.37 13.51 -8.57
CA GLY A 78 -3.43 14.26 -9.24
C GLY A 78 -3.77 13.74 -10.64
N ARG A 79 -3.29 12.57 -11.03
CA ARG A 79 -3.51 11.99 -12.36
C ARG A 79 -4.32 10.70 -12.34
N GLY A 80 -4.89 10.36 -11.19
CA GLY A 80 -5.72 9.16 -11.05
C GLY A 80 -4.94 7.87 -10.81
N ILE A 81 -3.61 7.90 -10.70
CA ILE A 81 -2.78 6.71 -10.49
C ILE A 81 -3.11 6.05 -9.15
N GLY A 82 -3.21 6.84 -8.08
CA GLY A 82 -3.53 6.31 -6.75
C GLY A 82 -4.88 5.60 -6.72
N LYS A 83 -5.88 6.21 -7.34
CA LYS A 83 -7.22 5.60 -7.44
C LYS A 83 -7.18 4.29 -8.19
N ALA A 84 -6.49 4.27 -9.33
CA ALA A 84 -6.37 3.06 -10.15
C ALA A 84 -5.60 1.96 -9.42
N LEU A 85 -4.53 2.32 -8.72
CA LEU A 85 -3.73 1.36 -7.95
C LEU A 85 -4.56 0.75 -6.82
N LEU A 86 -5.30 1.57 -6.08
CA LEU A 86 -6.12 1.06 -4.99
C LEU A 86 -7.23 0.13 -5.50
N ALA A 87 -7.89 0.50 -6.60
CA ALA A 87 -8.90 -0.36 -7.21
C ALA A 87 -8.30 -1.70 -7.67
N HIS A 88 -7.09 -1.67 -8.23
CA HIS A 88 -6.37 -2.87 -8.64
C HIS A 88 -6.06 -3.78 -7.43
N ILE A 89 -5.63 -3.20 -6.33
CA ILE A 89 -5.33 -3.94 -5.10
C ILE A 89 -6.59 -4.61 -4.55
N GLU A 90 -7.72 -3.89 -4.54
CA GLU A 90 -8.99 -4.45 -4.07
C GLU A 90 -9.43 -5.61 -4.95
N GLU A 91 -9.27 -5.51 -6.26
CA GLU A 91 -9.57 -6.61 -7.17
C GLU A 91 -8.63 -7.80 -6.96
N TYR A 92 -7.34 -7.52 -6.73
CA TYR A 92 -6.37 -8.56 -6.39
C TYR A 92 -6.82 -9.36 -5.16
N ILE A 93 -7.26 -8.66 -4.11
CA ILE A 93 -7.77 -9.31 -2.90
C ILE A 93 -9.02 -10.14 -3.24
N ARG A 94 -9.96 -9.57 -3.99
CA ARG A 94 -11.21 -10.25 -4.34
C ARG A 94 -10.94 -11.56 -5.07
N LEU A 95 -9.95 -11.59 -5.94
CA LEU A 95 -9.57 -12.79 -6.68
C LEU A 95 -8.94 -13.87 -5.80
N GLN A 96 -8.40 -13.50 -4.62
CA GLN A 96 -7.84 -14.47 -3.67
C GLN A 96 -8.92 -15.10 -2.79
N LEU A 97 -10.07 -14.47 -2.66
CA LEU A 97 -11.14 -14.93 -1.78
C LEU A 97 -11.96 -16.04 -2.44
N VAL A 98 -12.39 -16.99 -1.61
CA VAL A 98 -13.35 -18.00 -2.02
C VAL A 98 -14.76 -17.40 -1.94
N ASN A 99 -15.67 -17.83 -2.79
CA ASN A 99 -17.06 -17.36 -2.76
C ASN A 99 -17.65 -17.51 -1.36
N GLY A 100 -18.26 -16.44 -0.86
CA GLY A 100 -18.85 -16.40 0.47
C GLY A 100 -17.92 -15.86 1.55
N TRP A 101 -16.63 -15.68 1.23
CA TRP A 101 -15.69 -15.06 2.16
C TRP A 101 -15.69 -13.54 2.02
N ALA A 102 -15.40 -12.86 3.14
CA ALA A 102 -15.16 -11.42 3.14
C ALA A 102 -13.83 -11.15 3.84
N GLY A 103 -12.90 -10.53 3.13
CA GLY A 103 -11.61 -10.13 3.70
C GLY A 103 -11.68 -8.70 4.21
N TYR A 104 -11.06 -8.46 5.36
CA TYR A 104 -11.04 -7.14 5.96
C TYR A 104 -9.76 -6.42 5.60
N LEU A 105 -9.88 -5.32 4.84
CA LEU A 105 -8.74 -4.52 4.40
C LEU A 105 -8.61 -3.29 5.29
N GLN A 106 -7.44 -3.12 5.90
CA GLN A 106 -7.13 -2.01 6.79
C GLN A 106 -5.88 -1.28 6.32
N LEU A 107 -5.78 -0.02 6.72
CA LEU A 107 -4.58 0.78 6.50
C LEU A 107 -4.52 1.87 7.57
N VAL A 108 -3.35 2.47 7.72
CA VAL A 108 -3.20 3.71 8.47
C VAL A 108 -2.91 4.81 7.45
N SER A 109 -3.82 5.77 7.34
CA SER A 109 -3.67 6.86 6.38
C SER A 109 -2.49 7.76 6.72
N ALA A 110 -1.75 8.17 5.71
CA ALA A 110 -0.84 9.30 5.87
C ALA A 110 -1.67 10.53 6.24
N LYS A 111 -1.11 11.36 7.10
CA LYS A 111 -1.81 12.57 7.57
C LYS A 111 -2.20 13.45 6.38
N GLY A 112 -3.48 13.81 6.31
CA GLY A 112 -4.01 14.63 5.22
C GLY A 112 -4.54 13.84 4.02
N LYS A 113 -4.40 12.51 4.01
CA LYS A 113 -4.88 11.66 2.91
C LYS A 113 -6.17 10.92 3.23
N GLU A 114 -6.75 11.16 4.40
CA GLU A 114 -7.96 10.48 4.85
C GLU A 114 -9.11 10.62 3.86
N GLY A 115 -9.29 11.81 3.28
CA GLY A 115 -10.35 12.07 2.32
C GLY A 115 -10.26 11.21 1.07
N PHE A 116 -9.04 10.93 0.61
CA PHE A 116 -8.83 10.04 -0.53
C PHE A 116 -9.37 8.64 -0.23
N TYR A 117 -9.00 8.09 0.92
CA TYR A 117 -9.45 6.75 1.30
C TYR A 117 -10.95 6.69 1.58
N GLN A 118 -11.52 7.74 2.20
CA GLN A 118 -12.96 7.80 2.46
C GLN A 118 -13.76 7.80 1.15
N LYS A 119 -13.29 8.50 0.12
CA LYS A 119 -13.91 8.46 -1.20
C LYS A 119 -13.84 7.09 -1.85
N MET A 120 -12.88 6.28 -1.46
CA MET A 120 -12.72 4.90 -1.96
C MET A 120 -13.46 3.87 -1.07
N GLY A 121 -14.26 4.34 -0.13
CA GLY A 121 -15.11 3.47 0.68
C GLY A 121 -14.56 3.06 2.04
N PHE A 122 -13.41 3.61 2.44
CA PHE A 122 -12.84 3.30 3.75
C PHE A 122 -13.51 4.12 4.84
N ALA A 123 -13.74 3.49 5.98
CA ALA A 123 -14.26 4.16 7.18
C ALA A 123 -13.09 4.52 8.09
N ALA A 124 -13.07 5.76 8.58
CA ALA A 124 -12.05 6.21 9.51
C ALA A 124 -12.28 5.62 10.91
N HIS A 125 -11.21 5.31 11.61
CA HIS A 125 -11.25 4.88 13.00
C HIS A 125 -10.83 6.04 13.92
N PRO A 126 -11.41 6.19 15.13
CA PRO A 126 -12.43 5.32 15.69
C PRO A 126 -13.82 5.57 15.05
N HIS A 127 -14.67 4.59 15.15
CA HIS A 127 -16.08 4.72 14.79
C HIS A 127 -16.93 3.92 15.79
N GLU A 128 -18.24 3.82 15.54
CA GLU A 128 -19.21 3.22 16.47
C GLU A 128 -18.76 1.86 17.01
N HIS A 129 -18.14 1.03 16.17
CA HIS A 129 -17.78 -0.35 16.54
C HIS A 129 -16.30 -0.58 16.71
N SER A 130 -15.48 0.46 16.66
CA SER A 130 -14.04 0.29 16.70
C SER A 130 -13.33 1.49 17.34
N GLY A 131 -12.35 1.21 18.18
CA GLY A 131 -11.46 2.22 18.74
C GLY A 131 -10.40 2.67 17.72
N PRO A 132 -9.54 3.61 18.11
CA PRO A 132 -8.49 4.09 17.21
C PRO A 132 -7.41 3.03 16.98
N GLY A 133 -6.73 3.12 15.85
CA GLY A 133 -5.53 2.36 15.60
C GLY A 133 -4.42 2.78 16.58
N MET A 134 -3.55 1.84 16.92
CA MET A 134 -2.46 2.09 17.87
C MET A 134 -1.19 1.45 17.34
N SER A 135 -0.04 2.05 17.64
CA SER A 135 1.25 1.55 17.18
C SER A 135 2.35 1.86 18.18
N LYS A 136 3.44 1.09 18.13
CA LYS A 136 4.67 1.41 18.83
C LYS A 136 5.86 0.81 18.10
N TRP A 137 7.02 1.43 18.26
CA TRP A 137 8.27 0.89 17.75
C TRP A 137 8.83 -0.14 18.71
N ILE A 138 9.32 -1.23 18.17
CA ILE A 138 10.10 -2.22 18.92
C ILE A 138 11.50 -2.17 18.31
N ARG A 139 12.49 -1.85 19.15
CA ARG A 139 13.87 -1.68 18.70
C ARG A 139 14.75 -2.75 19.32
N LYS A 140 15.67 -3.23 18.52
CA LYS A 140 16.76 -4.08 18.99
C LYS A 140 18.01 -3.22 19.02
N GLU A 141 18.66 -3.17 20.15
CA GLU A 141 19.87 -2.35 20.36
C GLU A 141 21.14 -3.11 20.03
#